data_0dfb0540c610e23381216b400f341cc0
#
_entry.id   0dfb0540c610e23381216b400f341cc0
#
_cell.length_a   1.000
_cell.length_b   1.000
_cell.length_c   1.000
_cell.angle_alpha   90.00
_cell.angle_beta   90.00
_cell.angle_gamma   90.00
#
_symmetry.space_group_name_H-M   'P 1'
#
loop_
_entity.id
_entity.type
_entity.pdbx_description
1 polymer ?
#
loop_
_entity_poly.entity_id
_entity_poly.type
_entity_poly.pdbx_seq_one_letter_code
_entity_poly.pdbx_strand_id
1 'polypeptide(L)'
;ERDYRSTPQVVSLANRVIAAARGRMAGSKLHLVGQRPPGPNPVFKEYPDEVAEATAVAKSIQKLIQSGTPASEVAVLYRINAQSEVYEEALTEAGIPFQVRGGEGFFSRQEIRQALLALQRVAERAEGDTAGSLPEIVRATLEPLGLTAEPPPGTRARDRWEALVALAELVDDEVAQR
;
A
#
# COMPACT_ATOMS: atom_id res chain seq x y z
N GLU A 1 -27.16 -12.48 4.30
CA GLU A 1 -26.89 -12.65 2.86
C GLU A 1 -25.87 -13.77 2.66
N ARG A 2 -25.95 -14.51 1.54
CA ARG A 2 -25.07 -15.66 1.27
C ARG A 2 -23.83 -15.21 0.48
N ASP A 3 -22.64 -15.65 0.95
CA ASP A 3 -21.36 -15.44 0.26
C ASP A 3 -20.88 -16.78 -0.32
N TYR A 4 -20.68 -16.80 -1.63
CA TYR A 4 -20.24 -17.99 -2.39
C TYR A 4 -18.76 -17.93 -2.77
N ARG A 5 -18.05 -16.84 -2.47
CA ARG A 5 -16.65 -16.62 -2.82
C ARG A 5 -15.71 -17.06 -1.71
N SER A 6 -15.99 -16.65 -0.48
CA SER A 6 -15.07 -16.78 0.64
C SER A 6 -15.39 -17.96 1.54
N THR A 7 -14.39 -18.49 2.23
CA THR A 7 -14.57 -19.51 3.25
C THR A 7 -15.30 -18.95 4.48
N PRO A 8 -16.00 -19.76 5.27
CA PRO A 8 -16.69 -19.31 6.48
C PRO A 8 -15.78 -18.57 7.46
N GLN A 9 -14.49 -18.92 7.56
CA GLN A 9 -13.52 -18.29 8.44
C GLN A 9 -13.25 -16.84 8.01
N VAL A 10 -13.07 -16.59 6.70
CA VAL A 10 -12.88 -15.24 6.15
C VAL A 10 -14.14 -14.40 6.32
N VAL A 11 -15.31 -14.97 6.03
CA VAL A 11 -16.61 -14.30 6.21
C VAL A 11 -16.85 -13.93 7.67
N SER A 12 -16.55 -14.83 8.60
CA SER A 12 -16.67 -14.57 10.05
C SER A 12 -15.78 -13.40 10.49
N LEU A 13 -14.52 -13.35 9.98
CA LEU A 13 -13.62 -12.24 10.24
C LEU A 13 -14.18 -10.92 9.70
N ALA A 14 -14.65 -10.89 8.45
CA ALA A 14 -15.24 -9.72 7.83
C ALA A 14 -16.46 -9.19 8.61
N ASN A 15 -17.37 -10.09 9.02
CA ASN A 15 -18.52 -9.72 9.85
C ASN A 15 -18.09 -9.09 11.19
N ARG A 16 -17.04 -9.61 11.83
CA ARG A 16 -16.50 -9.05 13.07
C ARG A 16 -15.91 -7.66 12.87
N VAL A 17 -15.15 -7.45 11.80
CA VAL A 17 -14.58 -6.13 11.45
C VAL A 17 -15.70 -5.11 11.24
N ILE A 18 -16.73 -5.45 10.46
CA ILE A 18 -17.87 -4.58 10.22
C ILE A 18 -18.66 -4.30 11.50
N ALA A 19 -18.86 -5.31 12.34
CA ALA A 19 -19.55 -5.15 13.63
C ALA A 19 -18.80 -4.20 14.59
N ALA A 20 -17.47 -4.18 14.52
CA ALA A 20 -16.61 -3.29 15.31
C ALA A 20 -16.47 -1.88 14.72
N ALA A 21 -16.86 -1.66 13.46
CA ALA A 21 -16.74 -0.37 12.79
C ALA A 21 -17.60 0.71 13.47
N ARG A 22 -17.06 1.94 13.51
CA ARG A 22 -17.74 3.12 14.05
C ARG A 22 -18.06 4.11 12.92
N GLY A 23 -18.97 5.05 13.19
CA GLY A 23 -19.37 6.08 12.24
C GLY A 23 -20.35 5.59 11.17
N ARG A 24 -20.23 6.13 9.95
CA ARG A 24 -21.20 5.91 8.84
C ARG A 24 -21.34 4.43 8.45
N MET A 25 -20.29 3.62 8.65
CA MET A 25 -20.29 2.18 8.39
C MET A 25 -21.02 1.35 9.47
N ALA A 26 -21.22 1.89 10.65
CA ALA A 26 -21.93 1.21 11.76
C ALA A 26 -23.41 0.92 11.48
N GLY A 27 -23.99 1.52 10.46
CA GLY A 27 -25.39 1.32 10.05
C GLY A 27 -25.63 0.14 9.10
N SER A 28 -24.58 -0.38 8.46
CA SER A 28 -24.69 -1.51 7.53
C SER A 28 -24.61 -2.83 8.29
N LYS A 29 -25.73 -3.29 8.84
CA LYS A 29 -25.85 -4.56 9.57
C LYS A 29 -26.02 -5.77 8.65
N LEU A 30 -25.37 -5.75 7.47
CA LEU A 30 -25.37 -6.90 6.60
C LEU A 30 -24.52 -8.01 7.22
N HIS A 31 -25.16 -9.15 7.54
CA HIS A 31 -24.46 -10.33 8.02
C HIS A 31 -24.32 -11.34 6.89
N LEU A 32 -23.08 -11.64 6.52
CA LEU A 32 -22.76 -12.60 5.47
C LEU A 32 -22.62 -14.00 6.04
N VAL A 33 -23.08 -15.00 5.29
CA VAL A 33 -22.93 -16.42 5.62
C VAL A 33 -22.18 -17.11 4.50
N GLY A 34 -20.96 -17.57 4.80
CA GLY A 34 -20.11 -18.28 3.84
C GLY A 34 -20.73 -19.62 3.43
N GLN A 35 -20.77 -19.89 2.14
CA GLN A 35 -21.35 -21.11 1.55
C GLN A 35 -20.27 -22.11 1.09
N ARG A 36 -19.00 -21.70 1.08
CA ARG A 36 -17.90 -22.62 0.71
C ARG A 36 -17.56 -23.58 1.85
N PRO A 37 -16.92 -24.71 1.55
CA PRO A 37 -16.34 -25.57 2.57
C PRO A 37 -15.40 -24.78 3.51
N PRO A 38 -15.25 -25.20 4.76
CA PRO A 38 -14.28 -24.60 5.68
C PRO A 38 -12.86 -24.59 5.10
N GLY A 39 -12.15 -23.48 5.31
CA GLY A 39 -10.76 -23.28 4.93
C GLY A 39 -9.87 -23.02 6.15
N PRO A 40 -8.60 -22.66 5.93
CA PRO A 40 -7.71 -22.31 7.03
C PRO A 40 -8.18 -21.05 7.74
N ASN A 41 -7.81 -20.93 9.01
CA ASN A 41 -8.05 -19.72 9.76
C ASN A 41 -7.15 -18.59 9.26
N PRO A 42 -7.65 -17.34 9.21
CA PRO A 42 -6.80 -16.16 8.98
C PRO A 42 -5.68 -16.07 10.02
N VAL A 43 -4.48 -15.79 9.57
CA VAL A 43 -3.29 -15.62 10.42
C VAL A 43 -2.89 -14.16 10.42
N PHE A 44 -2.61 -13.61 11.60
CA PHE A 44 -2.12 -12.26 11.80
C PHE A 44 -0.66 -12.32 12.22
N LYS A 45 0.14 -11.44 11.65
CA LYS A 45 1.55 -11.27 11.99
C LYS A 45 1.89 -9.79 12.01
N GLU A 46 2.79 -9.42 12.88
CA GLU A 46 3.36 -8.08 12.97
C GLU A 46 4.82 -8.14 12.56
N TYR A 47 5.31 -7.08 11.92
CA TYR A 47 6.68 -6.95 11.44
C TYR A 47 7.23 -5.59 11.87
N PRO A 48 8.55 -5.44 12.02
CA PRO A 48 9.16 -4.19 12.47
C PRO A 48 9.03 -3.05 11.45
N ASP A 49 8.97 -3.39 10.16
CA ASP A 49 8.90 -2.45 9.05
C ASP A 49 8.27 -3.10 7.80
N GLU A 50 8.02 -2.30 6.78
CA GLU A 50 7.39 -2.73 5.52
C GLU A 50 8.28 -3.69 4.72
N VAL A 51 9.60 -3.51 4.77
CA VAL A 51 10.57 -4.36 4.06
C VAL A 51 10.57 -5.76 4.66
N ALA A 52 10.60 -5.85 6.00
CA ALA A 52 10.51 -7.13 6.70
C ALA A 52 9.17 -7.84 6.43
N GLU A 53 8.07 -7.09 6.38
CA GLU A 53 6.75 -7.60 6.02
C GLU A 53 6.75 -8.16 4.59
N ALA A 54 7.15 -7.38 3.60
CA ALA A 54 7.16 -7.78 2.19
C ALA A 54 8.06 -9.00 1.96
N THR A 55 9.25 -9.03 2.57
CA THR A 55 10.16 -10.18 2.52
C THR A 55 9.52 -11.44 3.12
N ALA A 56 8.84 -11.31 4.27
CA ALA A 56 8.17 -12.44 4.90
C ALA A 56 6.97 -12.94 4.09
N VAL A 57 6.24 -12.03 3.45
CA VAL A 57 5.14 -12.36 2.52
C VAL A 57 5.68 -13.10 1.31
N ALA A 58 6.75 -12.61 0.66
CA ALA A 58 7.38 -13.27 -0.47
C ALA A 58 7.86 -14.69 -0.12
N LYS A 59 8.51 -14.88 1.04
CA LYS A 59 8.89 -16.20 1.54
C LYS A 59 7.69 -17.12 1.79
N SER A 60 6.58 -16.56 2.25
CA SER A 60 5.36 -17.35 2.47
C SER A 60 4.72 -17.79 1.15
N ILE A 61 4.71 -16.92 0.15
CA ILE A 61 4.24 -17.23 -1.21
C ILE A 61 5.13 -18.30 -1.85
N GLN A 62 6.45 -18.18 -1.72
CA GLN A 62 7.39 -19.19 -2.24
C GLN A 62 7.11 -20.58 -1.65
N LYS A 63 6.81 -20.69 -0.35
CA LYS A 63 6.42 -21.94 0.30
C LYS A 63 5.11 -22.50 -0.28
N LEU A 64 4.11 -21.64 -0.52
CA LEU A 64 2.85 -22.04 -1.12
C LEU A 64 3.07 -22.61 -2.54
N ILE A 65 3.88 -21.93 -3.34
CA ILE A 65 4.23 -22.39 -4.70
C ILE A 65 4.95 -23.73 -4.64
N GLN A 66 5.91 -23.89 -3.75
CA GLN A 66 6.63 -25.15 -3.53
C GLN A 66 5.71 -26.30 -3.07
N SER A 67 4.62 -25.99 -2.36
CA SER A 67 3.62 -26.96 -1.95
C SER A 67 2.57 -27.29 -3.03
N GLY A 68 2.70 -26.68 -4.23
CA GLY A 68 1.84 -26.96 -5.38
C GLY A 68 0.73 -25.93 -5.64
N THR A 69 0.68 -24.83 -4.89
CA THR A 69 -0.27 -23.75 -5.18
C THR A 69 0.23 -22.93 -6.38
N PRO A 70 -0.53 -22.79 -7.47
CA PRO A 70 -0.13 -21.93 -8.58
C PRO A 70 0.03 -20.48 -8.15
N ALA A 71 1.06 -19.78 -8.62
CA ALA A 71 1.26 -18.36 -8.33
C ALA A 71 0.04 -17.50 -8.74
N SER A 72 -0.66 -17.89 -9.80
CA SER A 72 -1.88 -17.22 -10.28
C SER A 72 -3.07 -17.29 -9.30
N GLU A 73 -3.02 -18.18 -8.31
CA GLU A 73 -4.05 -18.31 -7.27
C GLU A 73 -3.72 -17.55 -5.99
N VAL A 74 -2.56 -16.88 -5.97
CA VAL A 74 -2.13 -16.05 -4.83
C VAL A 74 -2.35 -14.58 -5.15
N ALA A 75 -2.91 -13.82 -4.21
CA ALA A 75 -3.05 -12.37 -4.32
C ALA A 75 -2.48 -11.70 -3.07
N VAL A 76 -1.70 -10.65 -3.29
CA VAL A 76 -1.26 -9.71 -2.25
C VAL A 76 -2.13 -8.47 -2.34
N LEU A 77 -2.78 -8.11 -1.24
CA LEU A 77 -3.64 -6.93 -1.16
C LEU A 77 -3.03 -5.95 -0.16
N TYR A 78 -2.86 -4.72 -0.58
CA TYR A 78 -2.35 -3.63 0.25
C TYR A 78 -3.35 -2.48 0.29
N ARG A 79 -3.23 -1.62 1.31
CA ARG A 79 -4.20 -0.54 1.57
C ARG A 79 -3.96 0.68 0.69
N ILE A 80 -2.71 1.03 0.45
CA ILE A 80 -2.30 2.17 -0.36
C ILE A 80 -1.37 1.71 -1.48
N ASN A 81 -1.49 2.36 -2.61
CA ASN A 81 -0.75 1.97 -3.82
C ASN A 81 0.78 2.16 -3.71
N ALA A 82 1.23 3.05 -2.82
CA ALA A 82 2.67 3.25 -2.58
C ALA A 82 3.35 1.99 -2.03
N GLN A 83 2.62 1.15 -1.31
CA GLN A 83 3.14 -0.12 -0.79
C GLN A 83 3.46 -1.14 -1.89
N SER A 84 3.02 -0.93 -3.14
CA SER A 84 3.28 -1.88 -4.23
C SER A 84 4.77 -2.10 -4.47
N GLU A 85 5.57 -1.05 -4.38
CA GLU A 85 7.00 -1.08 -4.71
C GLU A 85 7.77 -2.06 -3.82
N VAL A 86 7.57 -1.98 -2.52
CA VAL A 86 8.25 -2.88 -1.55
C VAL A 86 7.90 -4.35 -1.80
N TYR A 87 6.64 -4.63 -2.16
CA TYR A 87 6.21 -5.99 -2.54
C TYR A 87 6.75 -6.42 -3.91
N GLU A 88 6.78 -5.51 -4.90
CA GLU A 88 7.35 -5.79 -6.22
C GLU A 88 8.84 -6.14 -6.11
N GLU A 89 9.60 -5.40 -5.31
CA GLU A 89 11.01 -5.67 -5.03
C GLU A 89 11.19 -7.03 -4.34
N ALA A 90 10.48 -7.29 -3.25
CA ALA A 90 10.58 -8.55 -2.51
C ALA A 90 10.17 -9.77 -3.34
N LEU A 91 9.16 -9.66 -4.20
CA LEU A 91 8.74 -10.73 -5.11
C LEU A 91 9.77 -10.95 -6.22
N THR A 92 10.38 -9.88 -6.75
CA THR A 92 11.44 -9.95 -7.74
C THR A 92 12.68 -10.64 -7.17
N GLU A 93 13.13 -10.27 -5.98
CA GLU A 93 14.25 -10.91 -5.28
C GLU A 93 14.00 -12.40 -4.99
N ALA A 94 12.75 -12.74 -4.67
CA ALA A 94 12.35 -14.14 -4.46
C ALA A 94 12.17 -14.93 -5.76
N GLY A 95 12.31 -14.30 -6.95
CA GLY A 95 12.10 -14.94 -8.26
C GLY A 95 10.66 -15.37 -8.52
N ILE A 96 9.69 -14.69 -7.91
CA ILE A 96 8.27 -14.98 -8.03
C ILE A 96 7.68 -14.10 -9.14
N PRO A 97 7.11 -14.64 -10.23
CA PRO A 97 6.44 -13.84 -11.24
C PRO A 97 5.15 -13.25 -10.67
N PHE A 98 4.93 -11.95 -10.89
CA PHE A 98 3.76 -11.24 -10.42
C PHE A 98 3.19 -10.30 -11.49
N GLN A 99 1.96 -9.86 -11.29
CA GLN A 99 1.29 -8.83 -12.07
C GLN A 99 0.61 -7.84 -11.11
N VAL A 100 0.94 -6.56 -11.23
CA VAL A 100 0.25 -5.49 -10.50
C VAL A 100 -1.05 -5.17 -11.23
N ARG A 101 -2.17 -5.37 -10.54
CA ARG A 101 -3.50 -4.99 -11.06
C ARG A 101 -3.90 -3.62 -10.50
N GLY A 102 -4.24 -2.70 -11.38
CA GLY A 102 -4.83 -1.41 -11.01
C GLY A 102 -3.84 -0.27 -10.82
N GLY A 103 -2.58 -0.42 -11.18
CA GLY A 103 -1.61 0.66 -11.14
C GLY A 103 -0.44 0.45 -12.09
N GLU A 104 0.00 1.51 -12.72
CA GLU A 104 1.39 1.66 -13.12
C GLU A 104 2.24 1.55 -11.84
N GLY A 105 3.47 1.02 -11.91
CA GLY A 105 4.41 1.02 -10.79
C GLY A 105 4.49 2.40 -10.13
N PHE A 106 4.73 2.47 -8.83
CA PHE A 106 4.64 3.72 -8.05
C PHE A 106 5.33 4.89 -8.74
N PHE A 107 6.57 4.70 -9.21
CA PHE A 107 7.35 5.74 -9.89
C PHE A 107 6.90 6.02 -11.34
N SER A 108 6.14 5.13 -11.95
CA SER A 108 5.56 5.32 -13.28
C SER A 108 4.29 6.16 -13.28
N ARG A 109 3.70 6.41 -12.12
CA ARG A 109 2.48 7.20 -11.98
C ARG A 109 2.72 8.63 -12.40
N GLN A 110 1.74 9.20 -13.08
CA GLN A 110 1.84 10.56 -13.60
C GLN A 110 2.11 11.59 -12.49
N GLU A 111 1.40 11.48 -11.36
CA GLU A 111 1.56 12.35 -10.20
C GLU A 111 2.96 12.25 -9.58
N ILE A 112 3.51 11.04 -9.49
CA ILE A 112 4.86 10.81 -8.94
C ILE A 112 5.92 11.32 -9.92
N ARG A 113 5.79 11.06 -11.22
CA ARG A 113 6.69 11.64 -12.22
C ARG A 113 6.70 13.17 -12.20
N GLN A 114 5.52 13.80 -12.04
CA GLN A 114 5.42 15.25 -11.89
C GLN A 114 6.11 15.75 -10.62
N ALA A 115 5.94 15.02 -9.51
CA ALA A 115 6.58 15.31 -8.23
C ALA A 115 8.12 15.22 -8.34
N LEU A 116 8.64 14.14 -8.93
CA LEU A 116 10.07 13.95 -9.12
C LEU A 116 10.69 15.04 -10.02
N LEU A 117 10.02 15.42 -11.11
CA LEU A 117 10.45 16.51 -11.97
C LEU A 117 10.46 17.87 -11.23
N ALA A 118 9.50 18.11 -10.33
CA ALA A 118 9.47 19.31 -9.52
C ALA A 118 10.62 19.33 -8.51
N LEU A 119 10.87 18.21 -7.83
CA LEU A 119 12.01 18.05 -6.91
C LEU A 119 13.36 18.20 -7.62
N GLN A 120 13.51 17.60 -8.78
CA GLN A 120 14.73 17.75 -9.60
C GLN A 120 14.99 19.22 -9.95
N ARG A 121 13.99 19.98 -10.37
CA ARG A 121 14.12 21.42 -10.67
C ARG A 121 14.52 22.24 -9.44
N VAL A 122 14.03 21.88 -8.26
CA VAL A 122 14.44 22.52 -7.01
C VAL A 122 15.89 22.18 -6.70
N ALA A 123 16.29 20.92 -6.83
CA ALA A 123 17.69 20.49 -6.63
C ALA A 123 18.66 21.17 -7.60
N GLU A 124 18.30 21.31 -8.89
CA GLU A 124 19.12 22.01 -9.90
C GLU A 124 19.28 23.52 -9.63
N ARG A 125 18.29 24.14 -8.96
CA ARG A 125 18.33 25.57 -8.60
C ARG A 125 19.01 25.83 -7.26
N ALA A 126 19.18 24.79 -6.44
CA ALA A 126 19.79 24.87 -5.12
C ALA A 126 21.33 24.90 -5.21
N GLU A 127 21.90 25.79 -6.03
CA GLU A 127 23.33 26.13 -5.99
C GLU A 127 23.60 27.01 -4.76
N GLY A 128 23.89 26.36 -3.61
CA GLY A 128 24.29 27.02 -2.36
C GLY A 128 23.11 27.45 -1.47
N ASP A 129 23.14 26.96 -0.24
CA ASP A 129 22.36 27.39 0.93
C ASP A 129 20.83 27.45 0.76
N THR A 130 20.22 26.31 0.49
CA THR A 130 18.77 26.15 0.66
C THR A 130 18.47 26.12 2.15
N ALA A 131 17.91 27.20 2.68
CA ALA A 131 17.46 27.27 4.06
C ALA A 131 16.31 26.29 4.30
N GLY A 132 16.57 25.21 5.05
CA GLY A 132 15.58 24.20 5.41
C GLY A 132 16.15 22.78 5.37
N SER A 133 15.53 21.88 6.12
CA SER A 133 15.83 20.45 6.06
C SER A 133 15.29 19.84 4.76
N LEU A 134 15.90 18.74 4.30
CA LEU A 134 15.44 18.05 3.10
C LEU A 134 13.94 17.68 3.16
N PRO A 135 13.38 17.17 4.28
CA PRO A 135 11.95 16.95 4.40
C PRO A 135 11.08 18.20 4.20
N GLU A 136 11.51 19.34 4.74
CA GLU A 136 10.77 20.61 4.59
C GLU A 136 10.75 21.07 3.13
N ILE A 137 11.87 21.01 2.44
CA ILE A 137 12.00 21.34 1.02
C ILE A 137 11.10 20.44 0.17
N VAL A 138 11.11 19.13 0.45
CA VAL A 138 10.27 18.17 -0.27
C VAL A 138 8.80 18.49 -0.06
N ARG A 139 8.34 18.66 1.18
CA ARG A 139 6.94 18.99 1.47
C ARG A 139 6.49 20.29 0.81
N ALA A 140 7.29 21.35 0.91
CA ALA A 140 7.01 22.62 0.25
C ALA A 140 6.93 22.50 -1.28
N THR A 141 7.73 21.62 -1.88
CA THR A 141 7.71 21.37 -3.33
C THR A 141 6.46 20.58 -3.75
N LEU A 142 5.98 19.67 -2.90
CA LEU A 142 4.82 18.82 -3.19
C LEU A 142 3.48 19.49 -2.86
N GLU A 143 3.45 20.51 -2.03
CA GLU A 143 2.22 21.23 -1.63
C GLU A 143 1.43 21.77 -2.84
N PRO A 144 2.04 22.47 -3.82
CA PRO A 144 1.34 22.92 -5.03
C PRO A 144 0.84 21.77 -5.92
N LEU A 145 1.39 20.57 -5.75
CA LEU A 145 0.99 19.37 -6.47
C LEU A 145 -0.16 18.61 -5.80
N GLY A 146 -0.59 19.07 -4.62
CA GLY A 146 -1.73 18.52 -3.91
C GLY A 146 -1.41 17.82 -2.59
N LEU A 147 -0.19 17.95 -2.05
CA LEU A 147 0.15 17.49 -0.70
C LEU A 147 -0.38 18.50 0.32
N THR A 148 -1.61 18.31 0.76
CA THR A 148 -2.27 19.14 1.79
C THR A 148 -2.16 18.49 3.17
N ALA A 149 -2.31 19.28 4.23
CA ALA A 149 -2.29 18.78 5.62
C ALA A 149 -3.39 17.76 5.91
N GLU A 150 -4.54 17.89 5.24
CA GLU A 150 -5.67 16.96 5.36
C GLU A 150 -5.98 16.31 4.01
N PRO A 151 -6.43 15.05 4.00
CA PRO A 151 -6.78 14.37 2.76
C PRO A 151 -7.97 15.07 2.06
N PRO A 152 -7.87 15.37 0.76
CA PRO A 152 -8.92 16.04 0.03
C PRO A 152 -10.16 15.14 -0.14
N PRO A 153 -11.34 15.71 -0.33
CA PRO A 153 -12.54 14.96 -0.66
C PRO A 153 -12.48 14.41 -2.08
N GLY A 154 -13.02 13.19 -2.28
CA GLY A 154 -13.09 12.52 -3.59
C GLY A 154 -11.95 11.52 -3.81
N THR A 155 -12.31 10.38 -4.43
CA THR A 155 -11.42 9.21 -4.57
C THR A 155 -10.14 9.53 -5.32
N ARG A 156 -10.24 10.13 -6.52
CA ARG A 156 -9.07 10.44 -7.36
C ARG A 156 -8.11 11.47 -6.72
N ALA A 157 -8.66 12.47 -6.03
CA ALA A 157 -7.85 13.48 -5.34
C ALA A 157 -7.14 12.86 -4.13
N ARG A 158 -7.82 11.96 -3.43
CA ARG A 158 -7.27 11.22 -2.31
C ARG A 158 -6.17 10.25 -2.74
N ASP A 159 -6.37 9.48 -3.82
CA ASP A 159 -5.36 8.56 -4.36
C ASP A 159 -4.06 9.32 -4.74
N ARG A 160 -4.21 10.50 -5.35
CA ARG A 160 -3.07 11.38 -5.64
C ARG A 160 -2.39 11.89 -4.37
N TRP A 161 -3.17 12.34 -3.40
CA TRP A 161 -2.67 12.82 -2.12
C TRP A 161 -1.92 11.71 -1.36
N GLU A 162 -2.49 10.50 -1.27
CA GLU A 162 -1.85 9.33 -0.65
C GLU A 162 -0.51 8.99 -1.31
N ALA A 163 -0.42 9.08 -2.64
CA ALA A 163 0.83 8.85 -3.36
C ALA A 163 1.90 9.92 -3.05
N LEU A 164 1.51 11.19 -2.93
CA LEU A 164 2.43 12.27 -2.57
C LEU A 164 2.87 12.20 -1.10
N VAL A 165 1.99 11.78 -0.19
CA VAL A 165 2.34 11.51 1.22
C VAL A 165 3.40 10.43 1.29
N ALA A 166 3.17 9.29 0.61
CA ALA A 166 4.12 8.19 0.60
C ALA A 166 5.49 8.59 0.03
N LEU A 167 5.52 9.42 -1.01
CA LEU A 167 6.79 9.96 -1.54
C LEU A 167 7.52 10.84 -0.52
N ALA A 168 6.79 11.65 0.27
CA ALA A 168 7.38 12.47 1.31
C ALA A 168 7.90 11.62 2.50
N GLU A 169 7.16 10.57 2.88
CA GLU A 169 7.55 9.63 3.94
C GLU A 169 8.81 8.85 3.59
N LEU A 170 8.98 8.42 2.33
CA LEU A 170 10.24 7.79 1.87
C LEU A 170 11.46 8.68 2.12
N VAL A 171 11.32 10.01 1.98
CA VAL A 171 12.41 10.95 2.25
C VAL A 171 12.66 11.12 3.75
N ASP A 172 11.59 11.16 4.54
CA ASP A 172 11.69 11.24 6.01
C ASP A 172 12.45 10.02 6.56
N ASP A 173 12.13 8.82 6.09
CA ASP A 173 12.76 7.57 6.49
C ASP A 173 14.24 7.52 6.08
N GLU A 174 14.58 7.93 4.86
CA GLU A 174 15.97 7.98 4.39
C GLU A 174 16.82 8.96 5.21
N VAL A 175 16.23 10.09 5.65
CA VAL A 175 16.93 11.07 6.51
C VAL A 175 17.09 10.54 7.94
N ALA A 176 16.12 9.80 8.46
CA ALA A 176 16.17 9.21 9.79
C ALA A 176 17.21 8.08 9.93
N GLN A 177 17.58 7.43 8.82
CA GLN A 177 18.55 6.33 8.79
C GLN A 177 20.01 6.79 8.63
N ARG A 178 20.26 8.08 8.42
CA ARG A 178 21.60 8.70 8.29
C ARG A 178 22.08 9.35 9.56
#